data_594ada1b319f3b307232a83c121a7df9
#
_entry.id   594ada1b319f3b307232a83c121a7df9
#
_cell.length_a   1.000
_cell.length_b   1.000
_cell.length_c   1.000
_cell.angle_alpha   90.00
_cell.angle_beta   90.00
_cell.angle_gamma   90.00
#
_symmetry.space_group_name_H-M   'P 1'
#
loop_
_entity.id
_entity.type
_entity.pdbx_description
1 polymer ?
#
loop_
_entity_poly.entity_id
_entity_poly.type
_entity_poly.pdbx_seq_one_letter_code
_entity_poly.pdbx_strand_id
1 'polypeptide(L)'
;PDGNELWTASSEDGTISIIDLNEKKLSAKIDAKVFGANRLKFTPDGKLIFISSLQTGELTIYDPRLHKEVKRLKLGKGAAGILMDPVGARAFVACSADNYIAIVDLATLEVTSHLDVGGVPDGLAWATQP
;
A
#
# COMPACT_ATOMS: atom_id res chain seq x y z
N PRO A 1 4.00 -9.07 -9.63
CA PRO A 1 5.26 -8.82 -10.37
C PRO A 1 5.51 -9.81 -11.51
N ASP A 2 5.01 -11.04 -11.40
CA ASP A 2 5.09 -12.05 -12.48
C ASP A 2 3.96 -11.92 -13.52
N GLY A 3 2.97 -11.04 -13.26
CA GLY A 3 1.85 -10.80 -14.16
C GLY A 3 0.74 -11.85 -14.13
N ASN A 4 0.76 -12.77 -13.18
CA ASN A 4 -0.23 -13.86 -13.09
C ASN A 4 -1.44 -13.50 -12.22
N GLU A 5 -1.29 -12.62 -11.26
CA GLU A 5 -2.34 -12.21 -10.32
C GLU A 5 -2.60 -10.71 -10.34
N LEU A 6 -3.86 -10.35 -10.21
CA LEU A 6 -4.32 -9.00 -9.92
C LEU A 6 -4.93 -8.97 -8.52
N TRP A 7 -4.46 -8.05 -7.69
CA TRP A 7 -4.97 -7.82 -6.35
C TRP A 7 -5.78 -6.54 -6.30
N THR A 8 -6.95 -6.59 -5.69
CA THR A 8 -7.80 -5.42 -5.44
C THR A 8 -8.38 -5.47 -4.03
N ALA A 9 -8.59 -4.32 -3.42
CA ALA A 9 -9.20 -4.21 -2.10
C ALA A 9 -10.50 -3.42 -2.19
N SER A 10 -11.50 -3.85 -1.42
CA SER A 10 -12.77 -3.16 -1.28
C SER A 10 -12.69 -2.09 -0.22
N SER A 11 -13.07 -0.87 -0.57
CA SER A 11 -13.14 0.24 0.38
C SER A 11 -14.30 0.12 1.36
N GLU A 12 -15.33 -0.66 1.04
CA GLU A 12 -16.56 -0.79 1.84
C GLU A 12 -16.45 -1.93 2.85
N ASP A 13 -16.17 -3.14 2.40
CA ASP A 13 -16.21 -4.34 3.25
C ASP A 13 -14.84 -4.76 3.78
N GLY A 14 -13.77 -4.06 3.39
CA GLY A 14 -12.42 -4.31 3.89
C GLY A 14 -11.79 -5.61 3.39
N THR A 15 -12.33 -6.22 2.34
CA THR A 15 -11.80 -7.46 1.76
C THR A 15 -10.76 -7.20 0.68
N ILE A 16 -9.88 -8.19 0.46
CA ILE A 16 -8.97 -8.25 -0.67
C ILE A 16 -9.44 -9.37 -1.60
N SER A 17 -9.54 -9.08 -2.88
CA SER A 17 -9.81 -10.07 -3.93
C SER A 17 -8.57 -10.31 -4.77
N ILE A 18 -8.26 -11.57 -5.03
CA ILE A 18 -7.14 -12.00 -5.86
C ILE A 18 -7.71 -12.68 -7.10
N ILE A 19 -7.31 -12.19 -8.25
CA ILE A 19 -7.81 -12.63 -9.56
C ILE A 19 -6.65 -13.30 -10.30
N ASP A 20 -6.87 -14.54 -10.73
CA ASP A 20 -5.99 -15.23 -11.67
C ASP A 20 -6.20 -14.65 -13.07
N LEU A 21 -5.16 -14.05 -13.64
CA LEU A 21 -5.25 -13.39 -14.94
C LEU A 21 -5.22 -14.39 -16.11
N ASN A 22 -4.67 -15.57 -15.92
CA ASN A 22 -4.67 -16.63 -16.95
C ASN A 22 -6.05 -17.25 -17.08
N GLU A 23 -6.64 -17.60 -15.92
CA GLU A 23 -7.98 -18.20 -15.83
C GLU A 23 -9.11 -17.16 -15.90
N LYS A 24 -8.78 -15.86 -15.75
CA LYS A 24 -9.72 -14.72 -15.71
C LYS A 24 -10.85 -14.90 -14.71
N LYS A 25 -10.50 -15.38 -13.52
CA LYS A 25 -11.46 -15.65 -12.45
C LYS A 25 -10.90 -15.29 -11.07
N LEU A 26 -11.82 -15.11 -10.11
CA LEU A 26 -11.47 -14.93 -8.70
C LEU A 26 -10.81 -16.22 -8.19
N SER A 27 -9.56 -16.10 -7.70
CA SER A 27 -8.82 -17.23 -7.11
C SER A 27 -8.91 -17.26 -5.59
N ALA A 28 -8.99 -16.08 -4.94
CA ALA A 28 -9.14 -15.99 -3.49
C ALA A 28 -9.83 -14.67 -3.07
N LYS A 29 -10.49 -14.72 -1.92
CA LYS A 29 -10.99 -13.52 -1.22
C LYS A 29 -10.57 -13.60 0.24
N ILE A 30 -9.98 -12.52 0.75
CA ILE A 30 -9.44 -12.42 2.11
C ILE A 30 -10.24 -11.39 2.88
N ASP A 31 -10.76 -11.74 4.06
CA ASP A 31 -11.33 -10.78 5.00
C ASP A 31 -10.18 -10.06 5.74
N ALA A 32 -9.63 -9.05 5.10
CA ALA A 32 -8.45 -8.33 5.56
C ALA A 32 -8.76 -7.19 6.54
N LYS A 33 -10.04 -6.82 6.64
CA LYS A 33 -10.51 -5.69 7.48
C LYS A 33 -9.77 -4.37 7.20
N VAL A 34 -9.49 -4.13 5.92
CA VAL A 34 -8.87 -2.88 5.44
C VAL A 34 -9.96 -1.92 4.96
N PHE A 35 -10.79 -1.46 5.90
CA PHE A 35 -11.88 -0.53 5.61
C PHE A 35 -11.35 0.80 5.07
N GLY A 36 -12.01 1.35 4.05
CA GLY A 36 -11.55 2.55 3.39
C GLY A 36 -10.25 2.37 2.60
N ALA A 37 -9.98 1.12 2.13
CA ALA A 37 -8.83 0.84 1.27
C ALA A 37 -8.78 1.79 0.07
N ASN A 38 -7.61 2.38 -0.19
CA ASN A 38 -7.45 3.39 -1.24
C ASN A 38 -6.46 3.00 -2.32
N ARG A 39 -5.24 2.63 -1.95
CA ARG A 39 -4.19 2.23 -2.91
C ARG A 39 -3.54 0.92 -2.49
N LEU A 40 -3.12 0.16 -3.51
CA LEU A 40 -2.30 -1.04 -3.35
C LEU A 40 -1.03 -0.88 -4.19
N LYS A 41 0.10 -1.27 -3.62
CA LYS A 41 1.38 -1.30 -4.33
C LYS A 41 2.21 -2.50 -3.88
N PHE A 42 2.72 -3.26 -4.85
CA PHE A 42 3.76 -4.25 -4.59
C PHE A 42 5.10 -3.57 -4.36
N THR A 43 5.93 -4.17 -3.50
CA THR A 43 7.34 -3.81 -3.43
C THR A 43 8.04 -4.16 -4.75
N PRO A 44 9.14 -3.48 -5.12
CA PRO A 44 9.84 -3.75 -6.39
C PRO A 44 10.29 -5.20 -6.56
N ASP A 45 10.61 -5.89 -5.47
CA ASP A 45 10.97 -7.33 -5.47
C ASP A 45 9.76 -8.27 -5.45
N GLY A 46 8.54 -7.73 -5.38
CA GLY A 46 7.30 -8.48 -5.37
C GLY A 46 7.01 -9.31 -4.12
N LYS A 47 7.79 -9.16 -3.06
CA LYS A 47 7.63 -9.97 -1.84
C LYS A 47 6.53 -9.49 -0.92
N LEU A 48 6.18 -8.21 -0.97
CA LEU A 48 5.16 -7.61 -0.14
C LEU A 48 4.18 -6.78 -0.98
N ILE A 49 2.96 -6.64 -0.49
CA ILE A 49 1.98 -5.68 -1.00
C ILE A 49 1.54 -4.76 0.14
N PHE A 50 1.51 -3.47 -0.14
CA PHE A 50 1.11 -2.41 0.76
C PHE A 50 -0.28 -1.93 0.39
N ILE A 51 -1.15 -1.76 1.38
CA ILE A 51 -2.54 -1.31 1.21
C ILE A 51 -2.78 -0.15 2.15
N SER A 52 -3.03 1.03 1.60
CA SER A 52 -3.36 2.23 2.40
C SER A 52 -4.85 2.34 2.63
N SER A 53 -5.24 2.92 3.77
CA SER A 53 -6.63 3.20 4.12
C SER A 53 -6.85 4.68 4.41
N LEU A 54 -7.72 5.31 3.64
CA LEU A 54 -8.17 6.68 3.89
C LEU A 54 -8.95 6.80 5.21
N GLN A 55 -9.76 5.80 5.51
CA GLN A 55 -10.66 5.82 6.67
C GLN A 55 -9.91 5.63 7.98
N THR A 56 -9.02 4.64 8.05
CA THR A 56 -8.31 4.30 9.29
C THR A 56 -6.96 4.98 9.43
N GLY A 57 -6.38 5.47 8.32
CA GLY A 57 -5.02 6.02 8.30
C GLY A 57 -3.94 4.97 8.51
N GLU A 58 -4.26 3.72 8.24
CA GLU A 58 -3.35 2.59 8.38
C GLU A 58 -2.72 2.20 7.05
N LEU A 59 -1.57 1.57 7.14
CA LEU A 59 -0.91 0.85 6.08
C LEU A 59 -0.86 -0.62 6.47
N THR A 60 -1.58 -1.46 5.73
CA THR A 60 -1.58 -2.90 5.94
C THR A 60 -0.63 -3.56 4.95
N ILE A 61 0.23 -4.44 5.44
CA ILE A 61 1.28 -5.10 4.66
C ILE A 61 1.02 -6.60 4.65
N TYR A 62 0.97 -7.19 3.45
CA TYR A 62 0.74 -8.61 3.22
C TYR A 62 1.92 -9.27 2.53
N ASP A 63 2.18 -10.55 2.87
CA ASP A 63 2.95 -11.47 2.02
C ASP A 63 1.98 -12.06 0.97
N PRO A 64 2.15 -11.75 -0.31
CA PRO A 64 1.24 -12.21 -1.35
C PRO A 64 1.29 -13.72 -1.59
N ARG A 65 2.42 -14.39 -1.28
CA ARG A 65 2.56 -15.84 -1.47
C ARG A 65 1.84 -16.65 -0.40
N LEU A 66 1.79 -16.10 0.82
CA LEU A 66 1.15 -16.73 1.97
C LEU A 66 -0.30 -16.26 2.17
N HIS A 67 -0.72 -15.20 1.45
CA HIS A 67 -1.99 -14.52 1.64
C HIS A 67 -2.20 -14.08 3.10
N LYS A 68 -1.12 -13.64 3.76
CA LYS A 68 -1.12 -13.30 5.19
C LYS A 68 -0.66 -11.88 5.44
N GLU A 69 -1.33 -11.24 6.41
CA GLU A 69 -0.88 -9.97 6.96
C GLU A 69 0.45 -10.17 7.70
N VAL A 70 1.44 -9.35 7.33
CA VAL A 70 2.77 -9.32 7.96
C VAL A 70 2.79 -8.26 9.04
N LYS A 71 2.24 -7.07 8.76
CA LYS A 71 2.27 -5.93 9.66
C LYS A 71 1.16 -4.93 9.32
N ARG A 72 0.74 -4.18 10.32
CA ARG A 72 -0.19 -3.05 10.18
C ARG A 72 0.40 -1.85 10.91
N LEU A 73 0.59 -0.75 10.19
CA LEU A 73 1.18 0.48 10.71
C LEU A 73 0.11 1.57 10.77
N LYS A 74 0.08 2.29 11.88
CA LYS A 74 -0.67 3.55 11.96
C LYS A 74 0.23 4.67 11.44
N LEU A 75 -0.12 5.25 10.30
CA LEU A 75 0.69 6.30 9.68
C LEU A 75 0.26 7.70 10.09
N GLY A 76 -1.05 7.91 10.19
CA GLY A 76 -1.64 9.22 10.40
C GLY A 76 -3.10 9.20 9.97
N LYS A 77 -3.63 10.34 9.55
CA LYS A 77 -5.01 10.45 9.07
C LYS A 77 -5.03 10.49 7.53
N GLY A 78 -5.90 9.65 6.95
CA GLY A 78 -6.12 9.64 5.52
C GLY A 78 -4.93 9.09 4.73
N ALA A 79 -4.48 7.88 5.03
CA ALA A 79 -3.43 7.23 4.24
C ALA A 79 -3.93 6.97 2.81
N ALA A 80 -3.34 7.65 1.84
CA ALA A 80 -3.76 7.70 0.45
C ALA A 80 -2.73 7.11 -0.51
N GLY A 81 -2.09 7.93 -1.33
CA GLY A 81 -1.14 7.49 -2.35
C GLY A 81 0.07 6.75 -1.77
N ILE A 82 0.53 5.73 -2.48
CA ILE A 82 1.73 4.95 -2.14
C ILE A 82 2.70 5.03 -3.31
N LEU A 83 3.96 5.35 -3.02
CA LEU A 83 5.06 5.31 -3.99
C LEU A 83 6.20 4.47 -3.42
N MET A 84 6.65 3.49 -4.19
CA MET A 84 7.83 2.69 -3.84
C MET A 84 9.10 3.33 -4.38
N ASP A 85 10.14 3.36 -3.57
CA ASP A 85 11.49 3.71 -4.03
C ASP A 85 11.93 2.70 -5.10
N PRO A 86 12.39 3.14 -6.28
CA PRO A 86 12.83 2.24 -7.35
C PRO A 86 13.94 1.27 -6.95
N VAL A 87 14.79 1.64 -5.99
CA VAL A 87 15.84 0.76 -5.46
C VAL A 87 15.34 -0.17 -4.34
N GLY A 88 14.07 -0.07 -3.96
CA GLY A 88 13.46 -0.96 -2.98
C GLY A 88 13.84 -0.71 -1.53
N ALA A 89 14.31 0.50 -1.17
CA ALA A 89 14.71 0.82 0.19
C ALA A 89 13.55 1.38 1.04
N ARG A 90 12.64 2.15 0.43
CA ARG A 90 11.60 2.91 1.14
C ARG A 90 10.28 2.88 0.40
N ALA A 91 9.19 3.07 1.17
CA ALA A 91 7.90 3.47 0.64
C ALA A 91 7.54 4.86 1.17
N PHE A 92 6.86 5.63 0.33
CA PHE A 92 6.33 6.96 0.66
C PHE A 92 4.81 6.86 0.62
N VAL A 93 4.15 7.28 1.71
CA VAL A 93 2.69 7.21 1.81
C VAL A 93 2.14 8.58 2.18
N ALA A 94 1.27 9.10 1.32
CA ALA A 94 0.61 10.37 1.58
C ALA A 94 -0.42 10.22 2.72
N CYS A 95 -0.31 11.07 3.73
CA CYS A 95 -1.29 11.19 4.82
C CYS A 95 -2.08 12.48 4.59
N SER A 96 -3.13 12.38 3.78
CA SER A 96 -3.84 13.53 3.21
C SER A 96 -4.40 14.49 4.25
N ALA A 97 -4.97 13.96 5.34
CA ALA A 97 -5.59 14.79 6.37
C ALA A 97 -4.59 15.34 7.41
N ASP A 98 -3.35 14.87 7.40
CA ASP A 98 -2.26 15.35 8.27
C ASP A 98 -1.21 16.17 7.52
N ASN A 99 -1.37 16.34 6.18
CA ASN A 99 -0.54 17.19 5.33
C ASN A 99 0.94 16.81 5.28
N TYR A 100 1.26 15.52 5.41
CA TYR A 100 2.63 15.03 5.30
C TYR A 100 2.72 13.73 4.47
N ILE A 101 3.94 13.37 4.12
CA ILE A 101 4.29 12.06 3.56
C ILE A 101 5.00 11.26 4.65
N ALA A 102 4.46 10.08 5.00
CA ALA A 102 5.15 9.13 5.87
C ALA A 102 6.17 8.34 5.06
N ILE A 103 7.37 8.15 5.62
CA ILE A 103 8.43 7.33 5.02
C ILE A 103 8.55 6.04 5.80
N VAL A 104 8.39 4.92 5.10
CA VAL A 104 8.47 3.57 5.67
C VAL A 104 9.72 2.89 5.12
N ASP A 105 10.57 2.40 6.00
CA ASP A 105 11.72 1.56 5.65
C ASP A 105 11.24 0.16 5.26
N LEU A 106 11.65 -0.36 4.09
CA LEU A 106 11.18 -1.65 3.59
C LEU A 106 11.90 -2.85 4.22
N ALA A 107 13.04 -2.65 4.87
CA ALA A 107 13.74 -3.72 5.57
C ALA A 107 13.15 -3.97 6.96
N THR A 108 12.81 -2.90 7.69
CA THR A 108 12.27 -2.98 9.07
C THR A 108 10.74 -2.93 9.12
N LEU A 109 10.10 -2.44 8.06
CA LEU A 109 8.66 -2.17 7.99
C LEU A 109 8.20 -1.20 9.10
N GLU A 110 8.97 -0.14 9.32
CA GLU A 110 8.69 0.89 10.30
C GLU A 110 8.70 2.28 9.69
N VAL A 111 7.90 3.17 10.26
CA VAL A 111 7.93 4.60 9.89
C VAL A 111 9.21 5.21 10.44
N THR A 112 10.03 5.78 9.57
CA THR A 112 11.31 6.38 9.94
C THR A 112 11.26 7.89 10.06
N SER A 113 10.40 8.55 9.29
CA SER A 113 10.26 10.01 9.27
C SER A 113 9.00 10.45 8.53
N HIS A 114 8.74 11.76 8.59
CA HIS A 114 7.69 12.45 7.86
C HIS A 114 8.27 13.62 7.08
N LEU A 115 7.63 13.95 5.95
CA LEU A 115 7.92 15.13 5.15
C LEU A 115 6.67 16.01 5.12
N ASP A 116 6.76 17.22 5.65
CA ASP A 116 5.70 18.21 5.53
C ASP A 116 5.64 18.72 4.09
N VAL A 117 4.48 18.62 3.44
CA VAL A 117 4.36 18.92 2.00
C VAL A 117 3.22 19.90 1.67
N GLY A 118 2.54 20.43 2.68
CA GLY A 118 1.37 21.28 2.48
C GLY A 118 0.06 20.51 2.39
N GLY A 119 -1.00 21.16 1.96
CA GLY A 119 -2.37 20.67 2.11
C GLY A 119 -2.74 19.48 1.24
N VAL A 120 -3.30 18.47 1.87
CA VAL A 120 -4.00 17.31 1.26
C VAL A 120 -3.18 16.58 0.18
N PRO A 121 -1.97 16.08 0.49
CA PRO A 121 -1.20 15.30 -0.48
C PRO A 121 -1.94 13.98 -0.81
N ASP A 122 -1.91 13.55 -2.08
CA ASP A 122 -2.46 12.26 -2.53
C ASP A 122 -1.51 11.58 -3.53
N GLY A 123 -1.46 12.07 -4.75
CA GLY A 123 -0.63 11.48 -5.80
C GLY A 123 0.86 11.71 -5.58
N LEU A 124 1.67 10.67 -5.82
CA LEU A 124 3.12 10.69 -5.70
C LEU A 124 3.75 10.14 -6.97
N ALA A 125 4.83 10.74 -7.42
CA ALA A 125 5.59 10.27 -8.58
C ALA A 125 7.08 10.56 -8.42
N TRP A 126 7.92 9.70 -9.00
CA TRP A 126 9.35 9.96 -9.11
C TRP A 126 9.64 10.88 -10.29
N ALA A 127 10.46 11.89 -10.03
CA ALA A 127 11.11 12.63 -11.10
C ALA A 127 12.39 11.89 -11.47
N THR A 128 12.46 11.34 -12.67
CA THR A 128 13.70 10.83 -13.22
C THR A 128 14.53 12.01 -13.73
N GLN A 129 15.75 12.15 -13.25
CA GLN A 129 16.66 13.12 -13.87
C GLN A 129 17.02 12.63 -15.28
N PRO A 130 17.13 13.55 -16.25
CA PRO A 130 17.58 13.18 -17.61
C PRO A 130 19.03 12.74 -17.62
#